data_03bcd6f73c452cfd17c78d1bd591ca41
#
_entry.id   03bcd6f73c452cfd17c78d1bd591ca41
#
_cell.length_a   1.000
_cell.length_b   1.000
_cell.length_c   1.000
_cell.angle_alpha   90.00
_cell.angle_beta   90.00
_cell.angle_gamma   90.00
#
_symmetry.space_group_name_H-M   'P 1'
#
loop_
_entity.id
_entity.type
_entity.pdbx_description
1 polymer ?
#
loop_
_entity_poly.entity_id
_entity_poly.type
_entity_poly.pdbx_seq_one_letter_code
_entity_poly.pdbx_strand_id
1 'polypeptide(L)'
;MPTIRDLVGAIRQRDGVEAAVVLGRDGLLIDSQAIAQVDPEHVAAHVPSIVQFADEFGASAQRGALQTAVLEHERGMAVVCCLSADAVLLALVQPTANLGQLLYELRRN
;
A
#
# COMPACT_ATOMS: atom_id res chain seq x y z
N MET A 1 -20.40 -6.55 6.15
CA MET A 1 -19.29 -5.58 6.07
C MET A 1 -18.01 -6.25 5.61
N PRO A 2 -17.31 -5.69 4.62
CA PRO A 2 -16.01 -6.26 4.24
C PRO A 2 -15.03 -6.15 5.39
N THR A 3 -14.22 -7.18 5.55
CA THR A 3 -13.16 -7.21 6.55
C THR A 3 -11.84 -6.80 5.90
N ILE A 4 -10.80 -6.61 6.73
CA ILE A 4 -9.45 -6.37 6.21
C ILE A 4 -9.00 -7.55 5.34
N ARG A 5 -9.33 -8.78 5.76
CA ARG A 5 -9.02 -9.96 4.96
C ARG A 5 -9.68 -9.91 3.58
N ASP A 6 -10.93 -9.47 3.51
CA ASP A 6 -11.65 -9.32 2.24
C ASP A 6 -10.97 -8.29 1.34
N LEU A 7 -10.54 -7.17 1.92
CA LEU A 7 -9.83 -6.13 1.18
C LEU A 7 -8.51 -6.66 0.63
N VAL A 8 -7.72 -7.32 1.46
CA VAL A 8 -6.42 -7.89 1.05
C VAL A 8 -6.63 -8.88 -0.08
N GLY A 9 -7.62 -9.77 0.05
CA GLY A 9 -7.92 -10.76 -0.99
C GLY A 9 -8.35 -10.11 -2.30
N ALA A 10 -9.22 -9.11 -2.24
CA ALA A 10 -9.72 -8.42 -3.42
C ALA A 10 -8.59 -7.70 -4.17
N ILE A 11 -7.71 -7.03 -3.44
CA ILE A 11 -6.56 -6.33 -4.04
C ILE A 11 -5.59 -7.33 -4.66
N ARG A 12 -5.28 -8.42 -3.92
CA ARG A 12 -4.33 -9.42 -4.40
C ARG A 12 -4.78 -10.10 -5.70
N GLN A 13 -6.09 -10.24 -5.90
CA GLN A 13 -6.64 -10.89 -7.09
C GLN A 13 -6.64 -10.02 -8.34
N ARG A 14 -6.34 -8.73 -8.22
CA ARG A 14 -6.31 -7.86 -9.39
C ARG A 14 -5.07 -8.18 -10.24
N ASP A 15 -5.24 -8.04 -11.55
CA ASP A 15 -4.16 -8.33 -12.50
C ASP A 15 -2.92 -7.49 -12.20
N GLY A 16 -1.78 -8.16 -12.11
CA GLY A 16 -0.49 -7.52 -11.91
C GLY A 16 -0.15 -7.23 -10.46
N VAL A 17 -1.04 -7.52 -9.50
CA VAL A 17 -0.73 -7.34 -8.07
C VAL A 17 0.00 -8.56 -7.55
N GLU A 18 1.20 -8.35 -7.02
CA GLU A 18 2.04 -9.43 -6.48
C GLU A 18 1.94 -9.55 -4.97
N ALA A 19 1.54 -8.49 -4.29
CA ALA A 19 1.35 -8.52 -2.84
C ALA A 19 0.34 -7.47 -2.44
N ALA A 20 -0.48 -7.82 -1.44
CA ALA A 20 -1.37 -6.89 -0.76
C ALA A 20 -1.16 -7.07 0.73
N VAL A 21 -0.80 -6.00 1.42
CA VAL A 21 -0.41 -6.03 2.82
C VAL A 21 -1.12 -4.91 3.54
N VAL A 22 -1.79 -5.22 4.65
CA VAL A 22 -2.32 -4.21 5.56
C VAL A 22 -1.51 -4.26 6.83
N LEU A 23 -1.06 -3.11 7.27
CA LEU A 23 -0.22 -2.97 8.44
C LEU A 23 -0.66 -1.76 9.27
N GLY A 24 -0.27 -1.75 10.53
CA GLY A 24 -0.43 -0.57 11.36
C GLY A 24 0.62 0.48 11.03
N ARG A 25 0.40 1.71 11.44
CA ARG A 25 1.39 2.78 11.23
C ARG A 25 2.68 2.52 12.00
N ASP A 26 2.65 1.63 12.97
CA ASP A 26 3.81 1.17 13.72
C ASP A 26 4.62 0.09 13.00
N GLY A 27 4.14 -0.37 11.86
CA GLY A 27 4.81 -1.39 11.06
C GLY A 27 4.37 -2.82 11.37
N LEU A 28 3.46 -3.02 12.31
CA LEU A 28 2.97 -4.36 12.63
C LEU A 28 2.01 -4.83 11.54
N LEU A 29 2.31 -5.99 10.98
CA LEU A 29 1.50 -6.58 9.93
C LEU A 29 0.17 -7.05 10.51
N ILE A 30 -0.93 -6.68 9.84
CA ILE A 30 -2.29 -7.06 10.24
C ILE A 30 -2.75 -8.25 9.39
N ASP A 31 -2.63 -8.15 8.05
CA ASP A 31 -2.96 -9.23 7.16
C ASP A 31 -2.22 -9.06 5.84
N SER A 32 -2.00 -10.15 5.12
CA SER A 32 -1.28 -10.08 3.84
C SER A 32 -1.56 -11.29 2.98
N GLN A 33 -1.42 -11.09 1.67
CA GLN A 33 -1.32 -12.15 0.68
C GLN A 33 -0.25 -11.73 -0.32
N ALA A 34 0.70 -12.62 -0.60
CA ALA A 34 1.84 -12.28 -1.44
C ALA A 34 2.33 -13.50 -2.19
N ILE A 35 2.98 -13.27 -3.34
CA ILE A 35 3.71 -14.33 -4.04
C ILE A 35 4.89 -14.80 -3.16
N ALA A 36 5.39 -16.00 -3.45
CA ALA A 36 6.43 -16.62 -2.63
C ALA A 36 7.72 -15.81 -2.53
N GLN A 37 8.03 -15.01 -3.56
CA GLN A 37 9.25 -14.21 -3.62
C GLN A 37 9.21 -12.97 -2.71
N VAL A 38 8.04 -12.62 -2.17
CA VAL A 38 7.88 -11.45 -1.33
C VAL A 38 7.62 -11.87 0.10
N ASP A 39 8.43 -11.36 1.03
CA ASP A 39 8.23 -11.53 2.47
C ASP A 39 7.40 -10.32 2.98
N PRO A 40 6.12 -10.51 3.29
CA PRO A 40 5.28 -9.38 3.68
C PRO A 40 5.75 -8.64 4.93
N GLU A 41 6.28 -9.37 5.92
CA GLU A 41 6.76 -8.73 7.14
C GLU A 41 7.98 -7.85 6.88
N HIS A 42 8.86 -8.31 6.01
CA HIS A 42 10.07 -7.57 5.67
C HIS A 42 9.74 -6.26 4.95
N VAL A 43 8.83 -6.30 3.96
CA VAL A 43 8.45 -5.08 3.24
C VAL A 43 7.61 -4.16 4.12
N ALA A 44 6.74 -4.72 4.96
CA ALA A 44 5.91 -3.92 5.86
C ALA A 44 6.76 -3.08 6.83
N ALA A 45 7.91 -3.61 7.25
CA ALA A 45 8.79 -2.91 8.20
C ALA A 45 9.32 -1.58 7.66
N HIS A 46 9.38 -1.42 6.33
CA HIS A 46 9.87 -0.19 5.72
C HIS A 46 8.78 0.88 5.52
N VAL A 47 7.51 0.49 5.58
CA VAL A 47 6.40 1.39 5.24
C VAL A 47 6.26 2.57 6.21
N PRO A 48 6.43 2.40 7.53
CA PRO A 48 6.29 3.54 8.45
C PRO A 48 7.22 4.71 8.13
N SER A 49 8.46 4.43 7.72
CA SER A 49 9.41 5.49 7.34
C SER A 49 8.94 6.23 6.10
N ILE A 50 8.38 5.52 5.12
CA ILE A 50 7.85 6.12 3.90
C ILE A 50 6.72 7.08 4.26
N VAL A 51 5.77 6.61 5.07
CA VAL A 51 4.62 7.42 5.48
C VAL A 51 5.07 8.65 6.28
N GLN A 52 6.01 8.46 7.19
CA GLN A 52 6.51 9.56 8.01
C GLN A 52 7.16 10.65 7.16
N PHE A 53 8.06 10.28 6.26
CA PHE A 53 8.71 11.25 5.38
C PHE A 53 7.70 11.94 4.46
N ALA A 54 6.73 11.21 3.95
CA ALA A 54 5.69 11.80 3.09
C ALA A 54 4.81 12.77 3.87
N ASP A 55 4.47 12.46 5.13
CA ASP A 55 3.71 13.36 5.98
C ASP A 55 4.50 14.64 6.27
N GLU A 56 5.80 14.53 6.57
CA GLU A 56 6.67 15.68 6.80
C GLU A 56 6.79 16.55 5.54
N PHE A 57 6.93 15.90 4.39
CA PHE A 57 6.96 16.60 3.13
C PHE A 57 5.64 17.32 2.87
N GLY A 58 4.52 16.64 3.11
CA GLY A 58 3.19 17.24 2.93
C GLY A 58 2.97 18.45 3.83
N ALA A 59 3.44 18.38 5.07
CA ALA A 59 3.37 19.52 5.98
C ALA A 59 4.21 20.69 5.46
N SER A 60 5.44 20.42 5.02
CA SER A 60 6.33 21.46 4.47
C SER A 60 5.78 22.09 3.21
N ALA A 61 5.11 21.32 2.38
CA ALA A 61 4.51 21.79 1.13
C ALA A 61 3.09 22.34 1.31
N GLN A 62 2.59 22.36 2.54
CA GLN A 62 1.22 22.81 2.87
C GLN A 62 0.17 21.97 2.14
N ARG A 63 0.40 20.66 2.08
CA ARG A 63 -0.50 19.70 1.41
C ARG A 63 -1.17 18.74 2.39
N GLY A 64 -0.76 18.74 3.66
CA GLY A 64 -1.35 17.88 4.68
C GLY A 64 -0.77 16.47 4.70
N ALA A 65 -1.51 15.57 5.34
CA ALA A 65 -1.08 14.21 5.53
C ALA A 65 -1.11 13.39 4.23
N LEU A 66 -0.29 12.36 4.18
CA LEU A 66 -0.24 11.46 3.03
C LEU A 66 -1.56 10.71 2.85
N GLN A 67 -2.08 10.71 1.63
CA GLN A 67 -3.21 9.86 1.26
C GLN A 67 -2.73 8.63 0.51
N THR A 68 -2.00 8.82 -0.57
CA THR A 68 -1.51 7.73 -1.41
C THR A 68 -0.15 8.12 -1.98
N ALA A 69 0.79 7.18 -1.93
CA ALA A 69 2.09 7.33 -2.56
C ALA A 69 2.29 6.21 -3.57
N VAL A 70 2.87 6.54 -4.70
CA VAL A 70 3.27 5.55 -5.71
C VAL A 70 4.77 5.65 -5.87
N LEU A 71 5.46 4.54 -5.61
CA LEU A 71 6.90 4.45 -5.75
C LEU A 71 7.19 3.58 -6.96
N GLU A 72 7.60 4.20 -8.04
CA GLU A 72 7.95 3.47 -9.25
C GLU A 72 9.40 3.01 -9.16
N HIS A 73 9.59 1.72 -9.27
CA HIS A 73 10.90 1.09 -9.28
C HIS A 73 11.16 0.42 -10.62
N GLU A 74 12.39 0.03 -10.82
CA GLU A 74 12.84 -0.61 -12.05
C GLU A 74 11.99 -1.82 -12.46
N ARG A 75 11.54 -2.60 -11.46
CA ARG A 75 10.84 -3.86 -11.71
C ARG A 75 9.41 -3.88 -11.18
N GLY A 76 8.82 -2.72 -10.99
CA GLY A 76 7.44 -2.63 -10.54
C GLY A 76 7.21 -1.42 -9.69
N MET A 77 6.02 -1.37 -9.13
CA MET A 77 5.60 -0.22 -8.33
C MET A 77 5.12 -0.66 -6.96
N ALA A 78 5.29 0.22 -5.99
CA ALA A 78 4.70 0.04 -4.67
C ALA A 78 3.67 1.16 -4.47
N VAL A 79 2.45 0.79 -4.10
CA VAL A 79 1.39 1.75 -3.78
C VAL A 79 1.17 1.70 -2.29
N VAL A 80 1.30 2.86 -1.64
CA VAL A 80 1.07 3.00 -0.20
C VAL A 80 -0.18 3.87 -0.04
N CYS A 81 -1.22 3.31 0.55
CA CYS A 81 -2.49 3.99 0.72
C CYS A 81 -2.86 4.03 2.20
N CYS A 82 -3.03 5.23 2.75
CA CYS A 82 -3.45 5.37 4.14
C CYS A 82 -4.95 5.13 4.23
N LEU A 83 -5.34 4.04 4.89
CA LEU A 83 -6.74 3.64 5.01
C LEU A 83 -7.44 4.41 6.14
N SER A 84 -6.70 4.65 7.22
CA SER A 84 -7.23 5.34 8.40
C SER A 84 -6.04 5.91 9.18
N ALA A 85 -6.33 6.51 10.35
CA ALA A 85 -5.28 7.01 11.23
C ALA A 85 -4.33 5.89 11.68
N ASP A 86 -4.79 4.64 11.70
CA ASP A 86 -4.06 3.52 12.30
C ASP A 86 -3.63 2.45 11.30
N ALA A 87 -4.14 2.47 10.07
CA ALA A 87 -3.92 1.39 9.12
C ALA A 87 -3.47 1.89 7.75
N VAL A 88 -2.55 1.15 7.15
CA VAL A 88 -1.96 1.46 5.85
C VAL A 88 -2.04 0.21 4.96
N LEU A 89 -2.38 0.40 3.71
CA LEU A 89 -2.35 -0.65 2.70
C LEU A 89 -1.12 -0.47 1.82
N LEU A 90 -0.39 -1.55 1.63
CA LEU A 90 0.72 -1.62 0.67
C LEU A 90 0.34 -2.60 -0.42
N ALA A 91 0.44 -2.19 -1.67
CA ALA A 91 0.28 -3.08 -2.82
C ALA A 91 1.54 -3.04 -3.66
N LEU A 92 2.10 -4.22 -3.96
CA LEU A 92 3.23 -4.34 -4.88
C LEU A 92 2.70 -4.82 -6.21
N VAL A 93 3.02 -4.10 -7.28
CA VAL A 93 2.44 -4.36 -8.59
C VAL A 93 3.51 -4.45 -9.66
N GLN A 94 3.23 -5.24 -10.69
CA GLN A 94 4.11 -5.40 -11.85
C GLN A 94 4.15 -4.12 -12.68
N PRO A 95 5.24 -3.89 -13.44
CA PRO A 95 5.35 -2.67 -14.26
C PRO A 95 4.23 -2.52 -15.28
N THR A 96 3.64 -3.62 -15.72
CA THR A 96 2.59 -3.63 -16.75
C THR A 96 1.18 -3.54 -16.16
N ALA A 97 1.05 -3.44 -14.82
CA ALA A 97 -0.25 -3.37 -14.18
C ALA A 97 -0.99 -2.07 -14.51
N ASN A 98 -2.32 -2.14 -14.52
CA ASN A 98 -3.14 -0.94 -14.70
C ASN A 98 -3.23 -0.17 -13.38
N LEU A 99 -2.25 0.70 -13.15
CA LEU A 99 -2.15 1.47 -11.92
C LEU A 99 -3.33 2.42 -11.75
N GLY A 100 -3.77 3.05 -12.83
CA GLY A 100 -4.90 3.98 -12.76
C GLY A 100 -6.16 3.32 -12.24
N GLN A 101 -6.45 2.11 -12.71
CA GLN A 101 -7.61 1.37 -12.26
C GLN A 101 -7.48 0.97 -10.79
N LEU A 102 -6.30 0.53 -10.37
CA LEU A 102 -6.05 0.19 -8.98
C LEU A 102 -6.25 1.41 -8.06
N LEU A 103 -5.69 2.56 -8.43
CA LEU A 103 -5.85 3.78 -7.66
C LEU A 103 -7.30 4.21 -7.56
N TYR A 104 -8.04 4.10 -8.67
CA TYR A 104 -9.47 4.41 -8.68
C TYR A 104 -10.23 3.55 -7.68
N GLU A 105 -9.96 2.25 -7.68
CA GLU A 105 -10.61 1.32 -6.76
C GLU A 105 -10.28 1.63 -5.30
N LEU A 106 -9.02 1.94 -5.01
CA LEU A 106 -8.59 2.26 -3.65
C LEU A 106 -9.24 3.56 -3.14
N ARG A 107 -9.37 4.56 -4.00
CA ARG A 107 -9.95 5.84 -3.62
C ARG A 107 -11.46 5.82 -3.50
N ARG A 108 -12.09 4.84 -4.11
CA ARG A 108 -13.53 4.69 -4.14
C ARG A 108 -14.10 4.24 -2.79
N ASN A 109 -13.30 3.56 -2.03
CA ASN A 109 -13.70 3.08 -0.70
C ASN A 109 -13.21 4.04 0.38
#